data_2288ac38b10b8350594839d2927d26e4
#
_entry.id   2288ac38b10b8350594839d2927d26e4
#
_cell.length_a   1.000
_cell.length_b   1.000
_cell.length_c   1.000
_cell.angle_alpha   90.00
_cell.angle_beta   90.00
_cell.angle_gamma   90.00
#
_symmetry.space_group_name_H-M   'P 1'
#
loop_
_entity.id
_entity.type
_entity.pdbx_description
1 polymer ?
#
loop_
_entity_poly.entity_id
_entity_poly.type
_entity_poly.pdbx_seq_one_letter_code
_entity_poly.pdbx_strand_id
1 'polypeptide(L)'
;QNGNKNSLSKDELAGWKLFSEKLYCIACHTQPYFTTFVAENNGLYASYNGKEDQGRFRIHNDSSDIGKFKVPSLRNVALSFPYMHDGSISSLEDVIEHYSKGGNKHPLQHKNIVEFKISSAEKKQLVSFLKSLTDTSYIQRMNF
;
A
#
# COMPACT_ATOMS: atom_id res chain seq x y z
N GLN A 1 -4.84 -3.14 19.52
CA GLN A 1 -5.54 -4.42 19.22
C GLN A 1 -5.24 -5.36 20.37
N ASN A 2 -6.23 -5.66 21.17
CA ASN A 2 -6.11 -6.35 22.46
C ASN A 2 -5.92 -7.88 22.32
N GLY A 3 -5.00 -8.35 21.49
CA GLY A 3 -4.55 -9.74 21.50
C GLY A 3 -5.61 -10.84 21.30
N ASN A 4 -6.84 -10.50 20.92
CA ASN A 4 -7.87 -11.48 20.65
C ASN A 4 -7.58 -12.18 19.32
N LYS A 5 -6.98 -13.35 19.39
CA LYS A 5 -6.62 -14.19 18.23
C LYS A 5 -7.82 -14.58 17.33
N ASN A 6 -9.05 -14.39 17.80
CA ASN A 6 -10.29 -14.71 17.09
C ASN A 6 -10.94 -13.47 16.42
N SER A 7 -10.26 -12.34 16.37
CA SER A 7 -10.82 -11.12 15.77
C SER A 7 -10.80 -11.10 14.23
N LEU A 8 -9.97 -11.95 13.60
CA LEU A 8 -9.88 -12.09 12.15
C LEU A 8 -10.49 -13.42 11.69
N SER A 9 -11.19 -13.42 10.57
CA SER A 9 -11.62 -14.64 9.88
C SER A 9 -10.41 -15.43 9.37
N LYS A 10 -10.65 -16.68 8.91
CA LYS A 10 -9.58 -17.52 8.35
C LYS A 10 -8.90 -16.87 7.14
N ASP A 11 -9.66 -16.23 6.25
CA ASP A 11 -9.13 -15.57 5.06
C ASP A 11 -8.35 -14.29 5.43
N GLU A 12 -8.85 -13.51 6.38
CA GLU A 12 -8.13 -12.32 6.87
C GLU A 12 -6.82 -12.70 7.57
N LEU A 13 -6.81 -13.78 8.34
CA LEU A 13 -5.59 -14.28 8.98
C LEU A 13 -4.59 -14.81 7.94
N ALA A 14 -5.06 -15.50 6.90
CA ALA A 14 -4.21 -15.91 5.78
C ALA A 14 -3.66 -14.70 5.03
N GLY A 15 -4.49 -13.68 4.78
CA GLY A 15 -4.08 -12.42 4.19
C GLY A 15 -3.05 -11.67 5.03
N TRP A 16 -3.21 -11.67 6.35
CA TRP A 16 -2.21 -11.10 7.27
C TRP A 16 -0.84 -11.81 7.12
N LYS A 17 -0.80 -13.15 7.05
CA LYS A 17 0.44 -13.90 6.85
C LYS A 17 1.09 -13.58 5.50
N LEU A 18 0.29 -13.45 4.44
CA LEU A 18 0.79 -12.99 3.14
C LEU A 18 1.42 -11.60 3.26
N PHE A 19 0.74 -10.67 3.90
CA PHE A 19 1.17 -9.29 4.10
C PHE A 19 2.47 -9.18 4.90
N SER A 20 2.59 -9.95 5.99
CA SER A 20 3.68 -9.82 6.95
C SER A 20 4.88 -10.72 6.67
N GLU A 21 4.65 -11.95 6.17
CA GLU A 21 5.68 -12.97 6.10
C GLU A 21 6.12 -13.30 4.66
N LYS A 22 5.16 -13.42 3.73
CA LYS A 22 5.45 -13.87 2.36
C LYS A 22 5.80 -12.71 1.42
N LEU A 23 5.02 -11.62 1.46
CA LEU A 23 5.13 -10.51 0.51
C LEU A 23 5.84 -9.28 1.11
N TYR A 24 6.15 -9.32 2.40
CA TYR A 24 6.88 -8.28 3.15
C TYR A 24 6.30 -6.86 3.02
N CYS A 25 4.99 -6.72 2.78
CA CYS A 25 4.32 -5.42 2.73
C CYS A 25 4.50 -4.64 4.03
N ILE A 26 4.64 -5.37 5.15
CA ILE A 26 4.88 -4.82 6.48
C ILE A 26 6.19 -4.01 6.57
N ALA A 27 7.15 -4.21 5.66
CA ALA A 27 8.40 -3.46 5.66
C ALA A 27 8.19 -1.94 5.45
N CYS A 28 7.17 -1.57 4.67
CA CYS A 28 6.78 -0.17 4.47
C CYS A 28 5.52 0.20 5.27
N HIS A 29 4.65 -0.77 5.53
CA HIS A 29 3.38 -0.57 6.23
C HIS A 29 3.40 -1.21 7.61
N THR A 30 4.27 -0.69 8.50
CA THR A 30 4.47 -1.22 9.86
C THR A 30 3.31 -0.90 10.80
N GLN A 31 3.01 -1.84 11.70
CA GLN A 31 2.05 -1.61 12.79
C GLN A 31 2.57 -0.53 13.77
N PRO A 32 1.68 0.11 14.54
CA PRO A 32 0.23 -0.08 14.58
C PRO A 32 -0.54 0.73 13.53
N TYR A 33 0.13 1.67 12.85
CA TYR A 33 -0.52 2.59 11.89
C TYR A 33 -0.46 2.09 10.44
N PHE A 34 0.21 0.97 10.19
CA PHE A 34 0.43 0.44 8.84
C PHE A 34 1.07 1.46 7.89
N THR A 35 2.07 2.16 8.40
CA THR A 35 2.93 3.12 7.69
C THR A 35 4.24 3.30 8.44
N THR A 36 5.32 3.58 7.70
CA THR A 36 6.61 4.02 8.25
C THR A 36 6.72 5.53 8.33
N PHE A 37 5.77 6.28 7.76
CA PHE A 37 5.81 7.74 7.56
C PHE A 37 6.97 8.23 6.68
N VAL A 38 7.81 7.35 6.17
CA VAL A 38 8.91 7.67 5.27
C VAL A 38 8.38 7.91 3.84
N ALA A 39 9.09 8.70 3.06
CA ALA A 39 8.77 8.89 1.64
C ALA A 39 9.54 7.89 0.79
N GLU A 40 8.81 7.13 -0.04
CA GLU A 40 9.35 6.09 -0.90
C GLU A 40 8.80 6.19 -2.32
N ASN A 41 9.58 5.76 -3.31
CA ASN A 41 9.12 5.62 -4.68
C ASN A 41 8.58 4.19 -4.87
N ASN A 42 7.28 4.10 -5.14
CA ASN A 42 6.57 2.83 -5.29
C ASN A 42 6.61 2.26 -6.73
N GLY A 43 7.37 2.89 -7.61
CA GLY A 43 7.48 2.43 -9.00
C GLY A 43 6.19 2.59 -9.82
N LEU A 44 5.33 3.56 -9.49
CA LEU A 44 4.09 3.79 -10.25
C LEU A 44 4.40 4.20 -11.69
N TYR A 45 5.45 4.99 -11.91
CA TYR A 45 5.94 5.37 -13.23
C TYR A 45 7.34 4.85 -13.48
N ALA A 46 7.65 4.49 -14.73
CA ALA A 46 9.00 4.11 -15.15
C ALA A 46 9.93 5.34 -15.22
N SER A 47 9.37 6.52 -15.49
CA SER A 47 10.08 7.81 -15.54
C SER A 47 9.13 8.95 -15.21
N TYR A 48 9.70 10.08 -14.78
CA TYR A 48 9.00 11.34 -14.52
C TYR A 48 9.49 12.38 -15.52
N ASN A 49 8.70 12.66 -16.55
CA ASN A 49 9.07 13.53 -17.69
C ASN A 49 8.56 14.98 -17.51
N GLY A 50 8.24 15.37 -16.27
CA GLY A 50 7.80 16.71 -15.91
C GLY A 50 6.29 16.97 -16.07
N LYS A 51 5.51 16.00 -16.51
CA LYS A 51 4.04 16.03 -16.54
C LYS A 51 3.44 15.41 -15.28
N GLU A 52 4.12 14.43 -14.74
CA GLU A 52 3.73 13.70 -13.54
C GLU A 52 4.13 14.48 -12.27
N ASP A 53 3.40 14.28 -11.18
CA ASP A 53 3.83 14.80 -9.88
C ASP A 53 5.10 14.08 -9.43
N GLN A 54 6.17 14.85 -9.27
CA GLN A 54 7.48 14.34 -8.87
C GLN A 54 7.62 14.13 -7.35
N GLY A 55 6.55 14.34 -6.59
CA GLY A 55 6.51 14.12 -5.16
C GLY A 55 7.50 15.01 -4.38
N ARG A 56 8.22 14.40 -3.46
CA ARG A 56 9.13 15.07 -2.54
C ARG A 56 10.22 15.90 -3.25
N PHE A 57 10.62 15.53 -4.47
CA PHE A 57 11.56 16.31 -5.28
C PHE A 57 11.13 17.78 -5.42
N ARG A 58 9.84 18.04 -5.57
CA ARG A 58 9.31 19.43 -5.72
C ARG A 58 9.57 20.32 -4.51
N ILE A 59 9.89 19.75 -3.37
CA ILE A 59 10.15 20.49 -2.12
C ILE A 59 11.67 20.65 -1.90
N HIS A 60 12.44 19.60 -2.17
CA HIS A 60 13.85 19.53 -1.83
C HIS A 60 14.81 19.80 -2.99
N ASN A 61 14.33 19.70 -4.25
CA ASN A 61 15.15 19.73 -5.47
C ASN A 61 16.30 18.70 -5.47
N ASP A 62 16.18 17.63 -4.68
CA ASP A 62 17.12 16.52 -4.68
C ASP A 62 16.63 15.46 -5.65
N SER A 63 17.43 15.20 -6.70
CA SER A 63 17.07 14.21 -7.73
C SER A 63 16.85 12.81 -7.17
N SER A 64 17.43 12.46 -6.03
CA SER A 64 17.18 11.19 -5.35
C SER A 64 15.76 11.09 -4.76
N ASP A 65 15.02 12.19 -4.68
CA ASP A 65 13.65 12.26 -4.16
C ASP A 65 12.56 12.22 -5.26
N ILE A 66 12.95 12.07 -6.51
CA ILE A 66 11.97 11.97 -7.63
C ILE A 66 11.04 10.78 -7.42
N GLY A 67 9.74 11.06 -7.46
CA GLY A 67 8.68 10.06 -7.33
C GLY A 67 8.53 9.47 -5.93
N LYS A 68 9.16 10.07 -4.92
CA LYS A 68 8.95 9.68 -3.53
C LYS A 68 7.74 10.38 -2.93
N PHE A 69 6.82 9.57 -2.41
CA PHE A 69 5.63 10.00 -1.67
C PHE A 69 5.62 9.34 -0.30
N LYS A 70 5.05 10.03 0.69
CA LYS A 70 4.90 9.47 2.03
C LYS A 70 4.13 8.16 1.97
N VAL A 71 4.68 7.08 2.52
CA VAL A 71 3.99 5.79 2.66
C VAL A 71 2.67 6.03 3.41
N PRO A 72 1.51 5.79 2.79
CA PRO A 72 0.22 6.04 3.43
C PRO A 72 -0.07 5.00 4.51
N SER A 73 -0.89 5.39 5.48
CA SER A 73 -1.49 4.40 6.37
C SER A 73 -2.46 3.52 5.60
N LEU A 74 -2.48 2.22 5.89
CA LEU A 74 -3.50 1.31 5.34
C LEU A 74 -4.75 1.21 6.21
N ARG A 75 -4.82 1.94 7.33
CA ARG A 75 -6.06 2.03 8.09
C ARG A 75 -7.13 2.69 7.23
N ASN A 76 -8.31 2.07 7.16
CA ASN A 76 -9.41 2.49 6.30
C ASN A 76 -9.11 2.49 4.78
N VAL A 77 -8.08 1.76 4.35
CA VAL A 77 -7.66 1.73 2.94
C VAL A 77 -8.79 1.31 1.99
N ALA A 78 -9.70 0.44 2.43
CA ALA A 78 -10.85 0.03 1.62
C ALA A 78 -11.84 1.16 1.31
N LEU A 79 -11.77 2.28 2.02
CA LEU A 79 -12.66 3.44 1.88
C LEU A 79 -12.01 4.61 1.14
N SER A 80 -10.72 4.52 0.83
CA SER A 80 -9.93 5.64 0.31
C SER A 80 -9.58 5.50 -1.18
N PHE A 81 -10.39 4.80 -1.96
CA PHE A 81 -10.24 4.77 -3.42
C PHE A 81 -10.56 6.15 -4.04
N PRO A 82 -9.98 6.48 -5.21
CA PRO A 82 -8.97 5.74 -5.97
C PRO A 82 -7.59 5.77 -5.31
N TYR A 83 -6.75 4.77 -5.65
CA TYR A 83 -5.45 4.54 -5.06
C TYR A 83 -4.31 5.17 -5.86
N MET A 84 -3.11 5.16 -5.25
CA MET A 84 -1.89 5.87 -5.64
C MET A 84 -2.00 7.37 -5.40
N HIS A 85 -0.88 8.09 -5.56
CA HIS A 85 -0.84 9.54 -5.30
C HIS A 85 -1.63 10.36 -6.34
N ASP A 86 -1.87 9.78 -7.50
CA ASP A 86 -2.57 10.39 -8.64
C ASP A 86 -3.99 9.82 -8.85
N GLY A 87 -4.40 8.85 -8.03
CA GLY A 87 -5.70 8.19 -8.17
C GLY A 87 -5.82 7.29 -9.40
N SER A 88 -4.71 6.85 -10.00
CA SER A 88 -4.71 6.07 -11.25
C SER A 88 -5.22 4.63 -11.11
N ILE A 89 -5.32 4.11 -9.90
CA ILE A 89 -5.75 2.72 -9.66
C ILE A 89 -7.05 2.72 -8.84
N SER A 90 -8.06 2.02 -9.33
CA SER A 90 -9.41 2.04 -8.77
C SER A 90 -9.73 0.92 -7.79
N SER A 91 -8.94 -0.17 -7.76
CA SER A 91 -9.21 -1.33 -6.90
C SER A 91 -7.98 -1.79 -6.11
N LEU A 92 -8.21 -2.41 -4.94
CA LEU A 92 -7.13 -3.04 -4.15
C LEU A 92 -6.50 -4.20 -4.91
N GLU A 93 -7.28 -4.90 -5.72
CA GLU A 93 -6.85 -5.99 -6.57
C GLU A 93 -5.81 -5.52 -7.59
N ASP A 94 -6.03 -4.35 -8.19
CA ASP A 94 -5.10 -3.75 -9.16
C ASP A 94 -3.87 -3.15 -8.47
N VAL A 95 -4.01 -2.62 -7.25
CA VAL A 95 -2.85 -2.22 -6.43
C VAL A 95 -1.94 -3.42 -6.18
N ILE A 96 -2.50 -4.57 -5.78
CA ILE A 96 -1.73 -5.79 -5.58
C ILE A 96 -1.11 -6.26 -6.89
N GLU A 97 -1.82 -6.13 -8.00
CA GLU A 97 -1.32 -6.47 -9.34
C GLU A 97 -0.11 -5.60 -9.71
N HIS A 98 -0.16 -4.28 -9.47
CA HIS A 98 0.97 -3.38 -9.68
C HIS A 98 2.21 -3.85 -8.90
N TYR A 99 2.06 -4.13 -7.62
CA TYR A 99 3.17 -4.61 -6.80
C TYR A 99 3.65 -6.01 -7.18
N SER A 100 2.75 -6.90 -7.61
CA SER A 100 3.14 -8.27 -8.02
C SER A 100 4.04 -8.27 -9.25
N LYS A 101 3.91 -7.28 -10.14
CA LYS A 101 4.80 -7.05 -11.29
C LYS A 101 6.12 -6.37 -10.90
N GLY A 102 6.29 -6.02 -9.64
CA GLY A 102 7.47 -5.30 -9.14
C GLY A 102 7.53 -3.86 -9.63
N GLY A 103 6.41 -3.16 -9.73
CA GLY A 103 6.32 -1.78 -10.23
C GLY A 103 6.76 -1.63 -11.70
N ASN A 104 6.96 -0.40 -12.13
CA ASN A 104 7.38 -0.06 -13.51
C ASN A 104 8.89 0.18 -13.66
N LYS A 105 9.70 -0.32 -12.71
CA LYS A 105 11.17 -0.34 -12.78
C LYS A 105 11.82 1.05 -12.84
N HIS A 106 11.27 2.04 -12.14
CA HIS A 106 11.94 3.34 -12.00
C HIS A 106 13.31 3.18 -11.31
N PRO A 107 14.36 3.90 -11.75
CA PRO A 107 15.71 3.76 -11.16
C PRO A 107 15.77 4.03 -9.64
N LEU A 108 14.89 4.89 -9.13
CA LEU A 108 14.79 5.22 -7.69
C LEU A 108 13.68 4.45 -6.97
N GLN A 109 13.08 3.44 -7.61
CA GLN A 109 12.08 2.59 -6.97
C GLN A 109 12.66 1.90 -5.74
N HIS A 110 11.86 1.82 -4.67
CA HIS A 110 12.32 1.17 -3.45
C HIS A 110 12.70 -0.30 -3.71
N LYS A 111 13.86 -0.70 -3.22
CA LYS A 111 14.49 -2.02 -3.48
C LYS A 111 13.63 -3.23 -3.10
N ASN A 112 12.71 -3.08 -2.15
CA ASN A 112 11.81 -4.16 -1.72
C ASN A 112 10.62 -4.36 -2.67
N ILE A 113 10.43 -3.47 -3.66
CA ILE A 113 9.39 -3.64 -4.67
C ILE A 113 9.96 -4.51 -5.80
N VAL A 114 9.82 -5.78 -5.60
CA VAL A 114 10.30 -6.83 -6.53
C VAL A 114 9.11 -7.66 -7.01
N GLU A 115 9.25 -8.26 -8.18
CA GLU A 115 8.22 -9.16 -8.73
C GLU A 115 7.99 -10.35 -7.79
N PHE A 116 6.71 -10.71 -7.61
CA PHE A 116 6.31 -11.90 -6.87
C PHE A 116 5.09 -12.58 -7.49
N LYS A 117 4.99 -13.89 -7.28
CA LYS A 117 3.83 -14.67 -7.71
C LYS A 117 2.79 -14.72 -6.60
N ILE A 118 1.55 -14.47 -6.98
CA ILE A 118 0.39 -14.56 -6.11
C ILE A 118 -0.77 -15.23 -6.87
N SER A 119 -1.39 -16.24 -6.27
CA SER A 119 -2.58 -16.88 -6.84
C SER A 119 -3.82 -16.02 -6.64
N SER A 120 -4.87 -16.29 -7.42
CA SER A 120 -6.16 -15.59 -7.26
C SER A 120 -6.76 -15.78 -5.87
N ALA A 121 -6.56 -16.93 -5.23
CA ALA A 121 -7.01 -17.18 -3.87
C ALA A 121 -6.24 -16.33 -2.85
N GLU A 122 -4.92 -16.31 -2.95
CA GLU A 122 -4.07 -15.47 -2.07
C GLU A 122 -4.34 -13.98 -2.25
N LYS A 123 -4.60 -13.52 -3.49
CA LYS A 123 -4.98 -12.13 -3.75
C LYS A 123 -6.28 -11.78 -3.03
N LYS A 124 -7.31 -12.64 -3.08
CA LYS A 124 -8.57 -12.45 -2.34
C LYS A 124 -8.34 -12.41 -0.82
N GLN A 125 -7.51 -13.28 -0.29
CA GLN A 125 -7.17 -13.30 1.14
C GLN A 125 -6.45 -12.02 1.56
N LEU A 126 -5.50 -11.54 0.77
CA LEU A 126 -4.79 -10.28 1.04
C LEU A 126 -5.76 -9.09 1.01
N VAL A 127 -6.66 -9.03 0.04
CA VAL A 127 -7.72 -8.01 -0.02
C VAL A 127 -8.64 -8.09 1.20
N SER A 128 -9.02 -9.31 1.63
CA SER A 128 -9.83 -9.51 2.83
C SER A 128 -9.15 -8.94 4.07
N PHE A 129 -7.85 -9.21 4.25
CA PHE A 129 -7.06 -8.61 5.32
C PHE A 129 -7.05 -7.07 5.23
N LEU A 130 -6.78 -6.48 4.06
CA LEU A 130 -6.76 -5.03 3.89
C LEU A 130 -8.12 -4.40 4.22
N LYS A 131 -9.23 -5.05 3.87
CA LYS A 131 -10.58 -4.62 4.24
C LYS A 131 -10.85 -4.69 5.74
N SER A 132 -10.23 -5.65 6.45
CA SER A 132 -10.36 -5.76 7.93
C SER A 132 -9.70 -4.61 8.69
N LEU A 133 -8.85 -3.80 8.03
CA LEU A 133 -8.27 -2.58 8.62
C LEU A 133 -9.24 -1.40 8.66
N THR A 134 -10.51 -1.61 8.29
CA THR A 134 -11.55 -0.59 8.29
C THR A 134 -12.12 -0.40 9.70
N ASP A 135 -12.12 0.84 10.17
CA ASP A 135 -12.77 1.27 11.40
C ASP A 135 -13.95 2.20 11.09
N THR A 136 -15.14 1.61 11.07
CA THR A 136 -16.38 2.36 10.79
C THR A 136 -16.85 3.18 12.00
N SER A 137 -16.37 2.92 13.20
CA SER A 137 -16.77 3.65 14.41
C SER A 137 -16.35 5.12 14.37
N TYR A 138 -15.23 5.40 13.71
CA TYR A 138 -14.75 6.77 13.49
C TYR A 138 -15.65 7.53 12.49
N ILE A 139 -16.06 6.87 11.42
CA ILE A 139 -16.90 7.46 10.35
C ILE A 139 -18.28 7.80 10.90
N GLN A 140 -18.87 6.93 11.73
CA GLN A 140 -20.17 7.18 12.37
C GLN A 140 -20.17 8.38 13.30
N ARG A 141 -19.04 8.73 13.90
CA ARG A 141 -18.88 9.93 14.75
C ARG A 141 -18.74 11.24 13.95
N MET A 142 -18.43 11.14 12.65
CA MET A 142 -18.22 12.28 11.76
C MET A 142 -19.48 12.64 10.94
N ASN A 143 -20.59 11.94 11.14
CA ASN A 143 -21.87 12.34 10.57
C ASN A 143 -22.36 13.58 11.34
N PHE A 144 -22.03 14.74 10.79
CA PHE A 144 -22.58 16.04 11.13
C PHE A 144 -24.00 16.15 10.59
#